data_74f511cfe5cf377fa85a7dab38fa4df3
#
_entry.id   74f511cfe5cf377fa85a7dab38fa4df3
#
_cell.length_a   1.000
_cell.length_b   1.000
_cell.length_c   1.000
_cell.angle_alpha   90.00
_cell.angle_beta   90.00
_cell.angle_gamma   90.00
#
_symmetry.space_group_name_H-M   'P 1'
#
loop_
_entity.id
_entity.type
_entity.pdbx_description
1 polymer ?
#
loop_
_entity_poly.entity_id
_entity_poly.type
_entity_poly.pdbx_seq_one_letter_code
_entity_poly.pdbx_strand_id
1 'polypeptide(L)'
;MRRTRFIDPFQPAEVRRLVREFGSPLLILDCERVRVQVRKLRRALPRVALHYALKPMPHPAVVATVLAEGGLLDLATTGEVRLVQRLGVDPARCIHTHPIKRPEDIANALQFGVRLFVADNPDEVRKFGCDPEELLTLARLAADLGVRVRGLSFHVGSQTLDAARHVEAVLACTKLMAAARRERLGAFDTLDIGGGFPIDYRQRVQDISRFCAPLRAVLARLPRRVRVIAEPGRYIVGPAAIAVATVMGRARREGHWWYYLDDGLYGAYSGQLFDHARYPVEPLRDGAERLPSVLAGPTCDSIDVIAENLMLPQLKVGDLVVGRAMGAYTWACATEFNFFPKPTVVAVNRGPGDPGGVTALAP
;
A
#
# COMPACT_ATOMS: atom_id res chain seq x y z
N MET A 1 11.64 -0.68 32.90
CA MET A 1 11.25 -0.41 31.50
C MET A 1 10.52 0.93 31.42
N ARG A 2 11.12 1.98 30.84
CA ARG A 2 10.43 3.25 30.61
C ARG A 2 9.36 2.98 29.57
N ARG A 3 8.07 3.17 29.89
CA ARG A 3 6.98 3.18 28.91
C ARG A 3 7.30 4.30 27.91
N THR A 4 7.65 3.93 26.68
CA THR A 4 7.81 4.89 25.58
C THR A 4 6.47 5.61 25.44
N ARG A 5 6.46 6.91 25.73
CA ARG A 5 5.24 7.72 25.66
C ARG A 5 4.82 7.77 24.20
N PHE A 6 3.63 7.28 23.88
CA PHE A 6 3.06 7.42 22.55
C PHE A 6 2.95 8.90 22.23
N ILE A 7 3.55 9.30 21.13
CA ILE A 7 3.45 10.65 20.58
C ILE A 7 2.62 10.52 19.32
N ASP A 8 1.53 11.30 19.19
CA ASP A 8 0.82 11.40 17.91
C ASP A 8 1.64 12.30 16.98
N PRO A 9 2.36 11.74 15.98
CA PRO A 9 3.29 12.49 15.15
C PRO A 9 2.57 13.42 14.16
N PHE A 10 1.25 13.33 14.08
CA PHE A 10 0.42 14.13 13.16
C PHE A 10 -0.14 15.38 13.83
N GLN A 11 0.17 15.61 15.11
CA GLN A 11 -0.15 16.88 15.77
C GLN A 11 0.70 18.03 15.24
N PRO A 12 0.12 19.22 15.06
CA PRO A 12 0.84 20.37 14.44
C PRO A 12 2.19 20.70 15.08
N ALA A 13 2.29 20.63 16.40
CA ALA A 13 3.54 20.90 17.11
C ALA A 13 4.65 19.90 16.77
N GLU A 14 4.29 18.62 16.68
CA GLU A 14 5.22 17.53 16.35
C GLU A 14 5.64 17.59 14.86
N VAL A 15 4.69 17.85 13.96
CA VAL A 15 4.99 18.07 12.53
C VAL A 15 5.99 19.22 12.36
N ARG A 16 5.76 20.37 13.02
CA ARG A 16 6.71 21.50 12.97
C ARG A 16 8.08 21.14 13.55
N ARG A 17 8.13 20.32 14.60
CA ARG A 17 9.39 19.84 15.17
C ARG A 17 10.15 18.99 14.17
N LEU A 18 9.48 18.01 13.56
CA LEU A 18 10.10 17.09 12.59
C LEU A 18 10.58 17.85 11.34
N VAL A 19 9.80 18.82 10.83
CA VAL A 19 10.25 19.65 9.70
C VAL A 19 11.47 20.49 10.06
N ARG A 20 11.55 21.06 11.28
CA ARG A 20 12.77 21.79 11.72
C ARG A 20 14.00 20.89 11.80
N GLU A 21 13.81 19.62 12.14
CA GLU A 21 14.90 18.66 12.32
C GLU A 21 15.37 18.05 10.99
N PHE A 22 14.42 17.71 10.08
CA PHE A 22 14.68 16.93 8.87
C PHE A 22 14.45 17.68 7.57
N GLY A 23 13.92 18.91 7.62
CA GLY A 23 13.56 19.67 6.43
C GLY A 23 12.21 19.27 5.83
N SER A 24 11.91 19.81 4.64
CA SER A 24 10.80 19.42 3.76
C SER A 24 11.32 19.32 2.31
N PRO A 25 10.67 18.59 1.41
CA PRO A 25 9.46 17.80 1.64
C PRO A 25 9.68 16.56 2.52
N LEU A 26 8.71 16.24 3.37
CA LEU A 26 8.82 15.21 4.39
C LEU A 26 7.64 14.25 4.35
N LEU A 27 7.88 12.94 4.40
CA LEU A 27 6.85 11.92 4.64
C LEU A 27 7.02 11.38 6.07
N ILE A 28 6.08 11.69 6.95
CA ILE A 28 6.07 11.19 8.34
C ILE A 28 5.28 9.89 8.37
N LEU A 29 5.97 8.79 8.65
CA LEU A 29 5.42 7.42 8.74
C LEU A 29 5.26 7.01 10.20
N ASP A 30 4.03 6.77 10.64
CA ASP A 30 3.71 6.32 11.99
C ASP A 30 3.56 4.80 12.06
N CYS A 31 4.55 4.12 12.61
CA CYS A 31 4.55 2.67 12.77
C CYS A 31 3.44 2.16 13.71
N GLU A 32 2.97 2.96 14.68
CA GLU A 32 1.85 2.53 15.52
C GLU A 32 0.55 2.48 14.71
N ARG A 33 0.33 3.39 13.78
CA ARG A 33 -0.82 3.33 12.87
C ARG A 33 -0.75 2.10 11.97
N VAL A 34 0.44 1.71 11.50
CA VAL A 34 0.63 0.43 10.78
C VAL A 34 0.18 -0.74 11.65
N ARG A 35 0.63 -0.82 12.92
CA ARG A 35 0.20 -1.89 13.86
C ARG A 35 -1.31 -1.92 14.04
N VAL A 36 -1.91 -0.76 14.25
CA VAL A 36 -3.36 -0.65 14.42
C VAL A 36 -4.11 -1.19 13.20
N GLN A 37 -3.66 -0.88 11.99
CA GLN A 37 -4.30 -1.35 10.76
C GLN A 37 -4.15 -2.87 10.58
N VAL A 38 -2.97 -3.43 10.83
CA VAL A 38 -2.76 -4.88 10.81
C VAL A 38 -3.70 -5.58 11.80
N ARG A 39 -3.77 -5.09 13.04
CA ARG A 39 -4.63 -5.66 14.09
C ARG A 39 -6.11 -5.56 13.74
N LYS A 40 -6.57 -4.44 13.18
CA LYS A 40 -7.95 -4.25 12.74
C LYS A 40 -8.34 -5.25 11.67
N LEU A 41 -7.53 -5.39 10.62
CA LEU A 41 -7.82 -6.32 9.52
C LEU A 41 -7.77 -7.78 9.98
N ARG A 42 -6.82 -8.14 10.84
CA ARG A 42 -6.75 -9.48 11.42
C ARG A 42 -7.99 -9.82 12.26
N ARG A 43 -8.52 -8.87 13.05
CA ARG A 43 -9.77 -9.06 13.79
C ARG A 43 -10.98 -9.19 12.84
N ALA A 44 -10.99 -8.43 11.76
CA ALA A 44 -12.05 -8.50 10.76
C ALA A 44 -12.04 -9.82 9.98
N LEU A 45 -10.85 -10.43 9.77
CA LEU A 45 -10.64 -11.65 8.99
C LEU A 45 -9.78 -12.68 9.77
N PRO A 46 -10.28 -13.27 10.86
CA PRO A 46 -9.47 -14.06 11.79
C PRO A 46 -8.92 -15.37 11.20
N ARG A 47 -9.49 -15.89 10.09
CA ARG A 47 -9.03 -17.11 9.39
C ARG A 47 -8.07 -16.83 8.23
N VAL A 48 -7.74 -15.55 7.98
CA VAL A 48 -6.95 -15.13 6.82
C VAL A 48 -5.54 -14.78 7.26
N ALA A 49 -4.55 -15.39 6.63
CA ALA A 49 -3.15 -15.02 6.79
C ALA A 49 -2.87 -13.76 5.94
N LEU A 50 -2.44 -12.69 6.60
CA LEU A 50 -2.20 -11.40 5.95
C LEU A 50 -0.75 -11.33 5.45
N HIS A 51 -0.57 -11.28 4.12
CA HIS A 51 0.69 -11.04 3.45
C HIS A 51 0.73 -9.57 3.00
N TYR A 52 1.47 -8.74 3.70
CA TYR A 52 1.59 -7.33 3.33
C TYR A 52 2.27 -7.21 1.96
N ALA A 53 1.55 -6.66 0.97
CA ALA A 53 2.14 -6.32 -0.32
C ALA A 53 3.10 -5.14 -0.16
N LEU A 54 4.37 -5.33 -0.52
CA LEU A 54 5.41 -4.31 -0.30
C LEU A 54 5.26 -3.10 -1.22
N LYS A 55 4.74 -3.30 -2.43
CA LYS A 55 4.66 -2.27 -3.49
C LYS A 55 4.10 -0.90 -3.08
N PRO A 56 3.09 -0.76 -2.17
CA PRO A 56 2.60 0.56 -1.77
C PRO A 56 3.60 1.37 -0.95
N MET A 57 4.43 0.72 -0.12
CA MET A 57 5.43 1.36 0.74
C MET A 57 6.52 0.35 1.12
N PRO A 58 7.52 0.13 0.26
CA PRO A 58 8.61 -0.81 0.49
C PRO A 58 9.66 -0.23 1.46
N HIS A 59 9.23 0.16 2.66
CA HIS A 59 10.10 0.79 3.66
C HIS A 59 10.47 -0.19 4.78
N PRO A 60 11.75 -0.28 5.21
CA PRO A 60 12.22 -1.20 6.27
C PRO A 60 11.38 -1.15 7.55
N ALA A 61 11.01 0.06 8.01
CA ALA A 61 10.21 0.21 9.23
C ALA A 61 8.79 -0.37 9.09
N VAL A 62 8.19 -0.33 7.90
CA VAL A 62 6.88 -0.97 7.65
C VAL A 62 7.04 -2.49 7.69
N VAL A 63 8.04 -3.03 6.99
CA VAL A 63 8.33 -4.46 6.96
C VAL A 63 8.54 -4.99 8.39
N ALA A 64 9.44 -4.36 9.16
CA ALA A 64 9.71 -4.75 10.54
C ALA A 64 8.43 -4.68 11.41
N THR A 65 7.62 -3.63 11.25
CA THR A 65 6.38 -3.46 12.02
C THR A 65 5.35 -4.54 11.69
N VAL A 66 5.14 -4.84 10.42
CA VAL A 66 4.20 -5.88 9.97
C VAL A 66 4.65 -7.26 10.47
N LEU A 67 5.95 -7.55 10.37
CA LEU A 67 6.52 -8.81 10.86
C LEU A 67 6.38 -8.95 12.39
N ALA A 68 6.61 -7.87 13.14
CA ALA A 68 6.45 -7.86 14.60
C ALA A 68 4.99 -8.11 15.02
N GLU A 69 4.03 -7.71 14.23
CA GLU A 69 2.62 -8.03 14.41
C GLU A 69 2.24 -9.44 13.92
N GLY A 70 3.21 -10.27 13.54
CA GLY A 70 2.98 -11.63 13.03
C GLY A 70 2.37 -11.65 11.62
N GLY A 71 2.45 -10.55 10.87
CA GLY A 71 2.11 -10.51 9.44
C GLY A 71 3.15 -11.23 8.60
N LEU A 72 2.82 -11.47 7.36
CA LEU A 72 3.65 -12.10 6.33
C LEU A 72 3.86 -11.09 5.20
N LEU A 73 4.64 -11.43 4.17
CA LEU A 73 5.00 -10.50 3.10
C LEU A 73 4.63 -11.08 1.73
N ASP A 74 4.17 -10.21 0.86
CA ASP A 74 3.98 -10.45 -0.55
C ASP A 74 4.99 -9.64 -1.36
N LEU A 75 5.76 -10.30 -2.19
CA LEU A 75 6.85 -9.75 -2.99
C LEU A 75 6.47 -9.77 -4.47
N ALA A 76 6.97 -8.80 -5.22
CA ALA A 76 6.68 -8.66 -6.64
C ALA A 76 7.95 -8.68 -7.53
N THR A 77 9.10 -8.28 -7.01
CA THR A 77 10.32 -8.06 -7.80
C THR A 77 11.58 -8.44 -7.07
N THR A 78 12.68 -8.60 -7.81
CA THR A 78 14.03 -8.78 -7.25
C THR A 78 14.41 -7.66 -6.27
N GLY A 79 13.98 -6.42 -6.51
CA GLY A 79 14.25 -5.30 -5.60
C GLY A 79 13.63 -5.52 -4.23
N GLU A 80 12.40 -6.00 -4.18
CA GLU A 80 11.71 -6.33 -2.93
C GLU A 80 12.32 -7.56 -2.25
N VAL A 81 12.72 -8.57 -3.01
CA VAL A 81 13.48 -9.74 -2.50
C VAL A 81 14.76 -9.28 -1.81
N ARG A 82 15.56 -8.42 -2.47
CA ARG A 82 16.79 -7.87 -1.88
C ARG A 82 16.55 -7.05 -0.62
N LEU A 83 15.44 -6.30 -0.57
CA LEU A 83 15.05 -5.54 0.63
C LEU A 83 14.84 -6.49 1.81
N VAL A 84 14.00 -7.52 1.65
CA VAL A 84 13.70 -8.46 2.75
C VAL A 84 14.90 -9.31 3.13
N GLN A 85 15.79 -9.66 2.20
CA GLN A 85 17.08 -10.30 2.47
C GLN A 85 17.95 -9.46 3.39
N ARG A 86 18.13 -8.17 3.07
CA ARG A 86 18.91 -7.25 3.91
C ARG A 86 18.34 -7.09 5.32
N LEU A 87 17.04 -7.27 5.48
CA LEU A 87 16.35 -7.23 6.77
C LEU A 87 16.39 -8.57 7.53
N GLY A 88 17.03 -9.61 6.97
CA GLY A 88 17.12 -10.93 7.60
C GLY A 88 15.77 -11.64 7.73
N VAL A 89 14.82 -11.37 6.83
CA VAL A 89 13.49 -12.00 6.87
C VAL A 89 13.59 -13.48 6.50
N ASP A 90 12.92 -14.33 7.27
CA ASP A 90 12.75 -15.74 6.92
C ASP A 90 11.92 -15.87 5.62
N PRO A 91 12.45 -16.50 4.55
CA PRO A 91 11.75 -16.67 3.29
C PRO A 91 10.43 -17.46 3.41
N ALA A 92 10.27 -18.30 4.44
CA ALA A 92 9.02 -18.99 4.71
C ALA A 92 7.85 -18.04 5.05
N ARG A 93 8.17 -16.79 5.38
CA ARG A 93 7.19 -15.71 5.60
C ARG A 93 6.83 -14.93 4.35
N CYS A 94 7.36 -15.31 3.19
CA CYS A 94 7.20 -14.59 1.94
C CYS A 94 6.45 -15.45 0.89
N ILE A 95 5.63 -14.77 0.08
CA ILE A 95 5.07 -15.29 -1.17
C ILE A 95 5.45 -14.34 -2.30
N HIS A 96 5.31 -14.76 -3.54
CA HIS A 96 5.57 -13.94 -4.71
C HIS A 96 4.34 -13.97 -5.64
N THR A 97 3.53 -12.93 -5.61
CA THR A 97 2.22 -12.96 -6.26
C THR A 97 2.16 -12.13 -7.55
N HIS A 98 3.21 -11.41 -7.91
CA HIS A 98 3.21 -10.66 -9.17
C HIS A 98 3.00 -11.61 -10.36
N PRO A 99 1.95 -11.42 -11.18
CA PRO A 99 1.61 -12.37 -12.24
C PRO A 99 2.63 -12.34 -13.39
N ILE A 100 3.25 -11.19 -13.67
CA ILE A 100 4.25 -11.04 -14.71
C ILE A 100 5.65 -11.01 -14.08
N LYS A 101 6.45 -12.03 -14.32
CA LYS A 101 7.79 -12.17 -13.75
C LYS A 101 8.83 -12.37 -14.83
N ARG A 102 9.95 -11.67 -14.71
CA ARG A 102 11.12 -12.00 -15.51
C ARG A 102 11.75 -13.30 -14.97
N PRO A 103 12.38 -14.12 -15.80
CA PRO A 103 13.06 -15.34 -15.32
C PRO A 103 14.02 -15.08 -14.16
N GLU A 104 14.71 -13.96 -14.16
CA GLU A 104 15.61 -13.53 -13.08
C GLU A 104 14.89 -13.22 -11.76
N ASP A 105 13.66 -12.68 -11.81
CA ASP A 105 12.86 -12.42 -10.60
C ASP A 105 12.44 -13.74 -9.95
N ILE A 106 12.08 -14.74 -10.76
CA ILE A 106 11.76 -16.09 -10.27
C ILE A 106 13.01 -16.73 -9.66
N ALA A 107 14.14 -16.69 -10.37
CA ALA A 107 15.40 -17.29 -9.91
C ALA A 107 15.86 -16.68 -8.57
N ASN A 108 15.86 -15.35 -8.46
CA ASN A 108 16.24 -14.66 -7.24
C ASN A 108 15.31 -14.97 -6.06
N ALA A 109 13.98 -15.03 -6.30
CA ALA A 109 13.03 -15.39 -5.27
C ALA A 109 13.19 -16.86 -4.81
N LEU A 110 13.42 -17.79 -5.73
CA LEU A 110 13.72 -19.21 -5.43
C LEU A 110 15.02 -19.37 -4.67
N GLN A 111 16.09 -18.67 -5.07
CA GLN A 111 17.37 -18.68 -4.39
C GLN A 111 17.26 -18.14 -2.96
N PHE A 112 16.48 -17.10 -2.76
CA PHE A 112 16.16 -16.59 -1.43
C PHE A 112 15.41 -17.63 -0.60
N GLY A 113 14.58 -18.49 -1.19
CA GLY A 113 13.84 -19.55 -0.53
C GLY A 113 12.31 -19.41 -0.59
N VAL A 114 11.78 -18.46 -1.36
CA VAL A 114 10.34 -18.38 -1.63
C VAL A 114 9.88 -19.63 -2.37
N ARG A 115 8.73 -20.17 -2.00
CA ARG A 115 8.19 -21.44 -2.56
C ARG A 115 6.77 -21.33 -3.07
N LEU A 116 6.07 -20.22 -2.84
CA LEU A 116 4.72 -19.99 -3.31
C LEU A 116 4.70 -18.81 -4.28
N PHE A 117 4.28 -19.09 -5.51
CA PHE A 117 4.20 -18.14 -6.61
C PHE A 117 2.78 -18.13 -7.18
N VAL A 118 2.36 -16.99 -7.74
CA VAL A 118 1.17 -16.86 -8.58
C VAL A 118 1.61 -16.84 -10.04
N ALA A 119 0.91 -17.57 -10.90
CA ALA A 119 1.01 -17.50 -12.35
C ALA A 119 -0.39 -17.46 -12.95
N ASP A 120 -0.57 -16.81 -14.08
CA ASP A 120 -1.88 -16.60 -14.69
C ASP A 120 -2.01 -17.13 -16.13
N ASN A 121 -0.89 -17.47 -16.78
CA ASN A 121 -0.88 -18.08 -18.10
C ASN A 121 0.46 -18.79 -18.41
N PRO A 122 0.54 -19.63 -19.46
CA PRO A 122 1.78 -20.33 -19.82
C PRO A 122 2.96 -19.40 -20.15
N ASP A 123 2.66 -18.29 -20.80
CA ASP A 123 3.66 -17.36 -21.30
C ASP A 123 3.82 -16.12 -20.41
N GLU A 124 3.03 -16.01 -19.35
CA GLU A 124 2.90 -14.83 -18.48
C GLU A 124 2.60 -13.52 -19.26
N VAL A 125 1.94 -13.64 -20.43
CA VAL A 125 1.77 -12.54 -21.38
C VAL A 125 0.52 -11.71 -21.12
N ARG A 126 -0.48 -12.22 -20.40
CA ARG A 126 -1.71 -11.47 -20.07
C ARG A 126 -1.62 -10.81 -18.71
N LYS A 127 -1.89 -9.53 -18.70
CA LYS A 127 -1.60 -8.59 -17.62
C LYS A 127 -2.42 -8.73 -16.33
N PHE A 128 -3.54 -9.49 -16.30
CA PHE A 128 -4.52 -9.44 -15.21
C PHE A 128 -5.22 -10.78 -14.92
N GLY A 129 -4.53 -11.89 -14.96
CA GLY A 129 -5.10 -13.20 -14.65
C GLY A 129 -5.69 -13.90 -15.89
N CYS A 130 -6.14 -15.14 -15.71
CA CYS A 130 -6.81 -15.92 -16.75
C CYS A 130 -8.34 -15.88 -16.58
N ASP A 131 -9.06 -16.06 -17.69
CA ASP A 131 -10.50 -16.23 -17.60
C ASP A 131 -10.86 -17.54 -16.86
N PRO A 132 -11.95 -17.56 -16.08
CA PRO A 132 -12.39 -18.75 -15.35
C PRO A 132 -12.52 -20.00 -16.22
N GLU A 133 -12.86 -19.84 -17.50
CA GLU A 133 -13.00 -20.93 -18.48
C GLU A 133 -11.66 -21.53 -18.88
N GLU A 134 -10.58 -20.76 -18.89
CA GLU A 134 -9.23 -21.21 -19.20
C GLU A 134 -8.53 -21.89 -18.04
N LEU A 135 -8.99 -21.66 -16.80
CA LEU A 135 -8.32 -22.07 -15.58
C LEU A 135 -8.06 -23.57 -15.50
N LEU A 136 -9.03 -24.41 -15.85
CA LEU A 136 -8.86 -25.87 -15.82
C LEU A 136 -7.85 -26.35 -16.87
N THR A 137 -7.80 -25.66 -18.03
CA THR A 137 -6.81 -25.94 -19.08
C THR A 137 -5.41 -25.62 -18.61
N LEU A 138 -5.23 -24.45 -17.98
CA LEU A 138 -3.94 -24.06 -17.38
C LEU A 138 -3.53 -24.99 -16.24
N ALA A 139 -4.46 -25.44 -15.42
CA ALA A 139 -4.18 -26.38 -14.35
C ALA A 139 -3.74 -27.75 -14.88
N ARG A 140 -4.32 -28.22 -16.00
CA ARG A 140 -3.86 -29.45 -16.70
C ARG A 140 -2.45 -29.27 -17.22
N LEU A 141 -2.18 -28.19 -17.95
CA LEU A 141 -0.84 -27.88 -18.46
C LEU A 141 0.20 -27.83 -17.32
N ALA A 142 -0.14 -27.18 -16.20
CA ALA A 142 0.73 -27.11 -15.05
C ALA A 142 1.04 -28.52 -14.48
N ALA A 143 0.02 -29.37 -14.40
CA ALA A 143 0.20 -30.76 -13.96
C ALA A 143 1.10 -31.57 -14.93
N ASP A 144 0.91 -31.41 -16.25
CA ASP A 144 1.73 -32.07 -17.27
C ASP A 144 3.20 -31.61 -17.21
N LEU A 145 3.45 -30.36 -16.83
CA LEU A 145 4.78 -29.79 -16.62
C LEU A 145 5.37 -30.12 -15.23
N GLY A 146 4.68 -30.93 -14.42
CA GLY A 146 5.13 -31.29 -13.07
C GLY A 146 5.03 -30.15 -12.05
N VAL A 147 4.30 -29.07 -12.36
CA VAL A 147 4.08 -27.94 -11.45
C VAL A 147 2.96 -28.28 -10.46
N ARG A 148 3.26 -28.10 -9.18
CA ARG A 148 2.30 -28.38 -8.11
C ARG A 148 1.35 -27.22 -7.88
N VAL A 149 0.14 -27.27 -8.46
CA VAL A 149 -0.89 -26.24 -8.24
C VAL A 149 -1.46 -26.37 -6.83
N ARG A 150 -1.35 -25.27 -6.05
CA ARG A 150 -1.83 -25.21 -4.66
C ARG A 150 -3.21 -24.58 -4.55
N GLY A 151 -3.61 -23.69 -5.46
CA GLY A 151 -4.87 -23.01 -5.32
C GLY A 151 -5.11 -21.91 -6.34
N LEU A 152 -6.00 -21.03 -5.99
CA LEU A 152 -6.39 -19.89 -6.82
C LEU A 152 -6.13 -18.58 -6.09
N SER A 153 -5.84 -17.52 -6.87
CA SER A 153 -5.73 -16.14 -6.44
C SER A 153 -6.66 -15.26 -7.27
N PHE A 154 -7.19 -14.21 -6.67
CA PHE A 154 -7.92 -13.16 -7.37
C PHE A 154 -7.65 -11.78 -6.77
N HIS A 155 -7.88 -10.73 -7.56
CA HIS A 155 -7.84 -9.35 -7.08
C HIS A 155 -9.05 -8.58 -7.63
N VAL A 156 -9.86 -7.99 -6.74
CA VAL A 156 -11.13 -7.31 -7.09
C VAL A 156 -10.95 -5.84 -7.50
N GLY A 157 -9.73 -5.38 -7.58
CA GLY A 157 -9.39 -3.97 -7.83
C GLY A 157 -9.00 -3.23 -6.56
N SER A 158 -8.22 -2.16 -6.75
CA SER A 158 -7.76 -1.29 -5.66
C SER A 158 -8.90 -0.44 -5.10
N GLN A 159 -8.91 -0.17 -3.79
CA GLN A 159 -9.89 0.70 -3.15
C GLN A 159 -11.36 0.28 -3.44
N THR A 160 -11.64 -1.03 -3.35
CA THR A 160 -12.97 -1.59 -3.61
C THR A 160 -13.93 -1.20 -2.50
N LEU A 161 -15.01 -0.49 -2.84
CA LEU A 161 -15.99 0.00 -1.86
C LEU A 161 -17.11 -1.02 -1.58
N ASP A 162 -17.30 -1.99 -2.47
CA ASP A 162 -18.32 -3.03 -2.36
C ASP A 162 -17.71 -4.38 -2.04
N ALA A 163 -17.99 -4.90 -0.84
CA ALA A 163 -17.54 -6.21 -0.40
C ALA A 163 -18.16 -7.38 -1.18
N ALA A 164 -19.27 -7.16 -1.89
CA ALA A 164 -19.92 -8.19 -2.71
C ALA A 164 -18.97 -8.74 -3.79
N ARG A 165 -18.11 -7.90 -4.35
CA ARG A 165 -17.09 -8.32 -5.33
C ARG A 165 -16.15 -9.39 -4.79
N HIS A 166 -15.69 -9.24 -3.53
CA HIS A 166 -14.88 -10.28 -2.88
C HIS A 166 -15.68 -11.56 -2.65
N VAL A 167 -16.95 -11.43 -2.24
CA VAL A 167 -17.83 -12.59 -1.99
C VAL A 167 -18.06 -13.39 -3.27
N GLU A 168 -18.40 -12.71 -4.36
CA GLU A 168 -18.61 -13.31 -5.69
C GLU A 168 -17.36 -14.05 -6.17
N ALA A 169 -16.19 -13.40 -6.06
CA ALA A 169 -14.92 -14.01 -6.44
C ALA A 169 -14.59 -15.24 -5.59
N VAL A 170 -14.82 -15.20 -4.26
CA VAL A 170 -14.65 -16.39 -3.38
C VAL A 170 -15.56 -17.52 -3.82
N LEU A 171 -16.83 -17.24 -4.13
CA LEU A 171 -17.80 -18.27 -4.57
C LEU A 171 -17.39 -18.88 -5.92
N ALA A 172 -16.96 -18.06 -6.89
CA ALA A 172 -16.47 -18.52 -8.18
C ALA A 172 -15.23 -19.40 -8.01
N CYS A 173 -14.20 -18.95 -7.28
CA CYS A 173 -13.00 -19.71 -7.01
C CYS A 173 -13.30 -21.03 -6.30
N THR A 174 -14.24 -21.04 -5.35
CA THR A 174 -14.62 -22.26 -4.64
C THR A 174 -15.19 -23.33 -5.57
N LYS A 175 -16.03 -22.92 -6.54
CA LYS A 175 -16.57 -23.84 -7.56
C LYS A 175 -15.45 -24.39 -8.44
N LEU A 176 -14.54 -23.54 -8.92
CA LEU A 176 -13.42 -23.94 -9.77
C LEU A 176 -12.44 -24.87 -9.03
N MET A 177 -12.10 -24.56 -7.77
CA MET A 177 -11.26 -25.43 -6.93
C MET A 177 -11.89 -26.81 -6.72
N ALA A 178 -13.21 -26.88 -6.58
CA ALA A 178 -13.92 -28.15 -6.47
C ALA A 178 -13.87 -28.95 -7.78
N ALA A 179 -14.00 -28.31 -8.94
CA ALA A 179 -13.88 -28.94 -10.25
C ALA A 179 -12.46 -29.47 -10.47
N ALA A 180 -11.43 -28.63 -10.25
CA ALA A 180 -10.04 -29.01 -10.40
C ALA A 180 -9.61 -30.19 -9.52
N ARG A 181 -10.14 -30.26 -8.28
CA ARG A 181 -9.90 -31.42 -7.39
C ARG A 181 -10.56 -32.71 -7.90
N ARG A 182 -11.77 -32.61 -8.46
CA ARG A 182 -12.43 -33.79 -9.08
C ARG A 182 -11.59 -34.38 -10.22
N GLU A 183 -10.96 -33.49 -11.00
CA GLU A 183 -10.06 -33.85 -12.09
C GLU A 183 -8.63 -34.19 -11.63
N ARG A 184 -8.35 -34.11 -10.33
CA ARG A 184 -7.01 -34.37 -9.72
C ARG A 184 -5.88 -33.48 -10.26
N LEU A 185 -6.20 -32.23 -10.66
CA LEU A 185 -5.26 -31.31 -11.26
C LEU A 185 -4.30 -30.63 -10.27
N GLY A 186 -4.42 -30.88 -8.98
CA GLY A 186 -3.57 -30.33 -7.94
C GLY A 186 -4.22 -30.39 -6.55
N ALA A 187 -3.56 -29.81 -5.56
CA ALA A 187 -4.05 -29.84 -4.18
C ALA A 187 -5.26 -28.91 -3.98
N PHE A 188 -5.26 -27.74 -4.59
CA PHE A 188 -6.28 -26.68 -4.46
C PHE A 188 -6.70 -26.46 -3.00
N ASP A 189 -5.71 -26.37 -2.12
CA ASP A 189 -5.86 -26.21 -0.67
C ASP A 189 -5.57 -24.79 -0.19
N THR A 190 -5.33 -23.85 -1.12
CA THR A 190 -5.06 -22.45 -0.84
C THR A 190 -5.98 -21.55 -1.66
N LEU A 191 -6.55 -20.53 -1.03
CA LEU A 191 -7.32 -19.48 -1.67
C LEU A 191 -6.72 -18.13 -1.28
N ASP A 192 -6.22 -17.40 -2.25
CA ASP A 192 -5.79 -16.01 -2.08
C ASP A 192 -6.92 -15.07 -2.50
N ILE A 193 -7.34 -14.22 -1.57
CA ILE A 193 -8.41 -13.25 -1.80
C ILE A 193 -7.88 -11.86 -2.19
N GLY A 194 -6.58 -11.75 -2.46
CA GLY A 194 -5.93 -10.53 -2.91
C GLY A 194 -5.99 -9.37 -1.92
N GLY A 195 -5.90 -8.18 -2.46
CA GLY A 195 -5.99 -6.92 -1.74
C GLY A 195 -7.31 -6.19 -1.98
N GLY A 196 -7.21 -4.87 -2.17
CA GLY A 196 -8.35 -4.01 -2.52
C GLY A 196 -9.14 -3.45 -1.34
N PHE A 197 -8.79 -3.76 -0.09
CA PHE A 197 -9.46 -3.24 1.11
C PHE A 197 -9.39 -1.71 1.17
N PRO A 198 -10.57 -1.02 1.35
CA PRO A 198 -10.63 0.41 1.20
C PRO A 198 -10.17 1.17 2.46
N ILE A 199 -9.72 2.40 2.25
CA ILE A 199 -9.40 3.38 3.29
C ILE A 199 -10.14 4.69 3.05
N ASP A 200 -10.27 5.51 4.08
CA ASP A 200 -10.74 6.89 3.96
C ASP A 200 -9.70 7.74 3.21
N TYR A 201 -10.19 8.43 2.18
CA TYR A 201 -9.54 9.60 1.60
C TYR A 201 -10.42 10.83 1.87
N ARG A 202 -10.89 11.54 0.85
CA ARG A 202 -11.90 12.60 1.00
C ARG A 202 -13.29 12.04 1.34
N GLN A 203 -13.60 10.86 0.82
CA GLN A 203 -14.84 10.13 1.13
C GLN A 203 -14.55 9.13 2.25
N ARG A 204 -15.43 9.10 3.24
CA ARG A 204 -15.41 8.04 4.26
C ARG A 204 -15.90 6.73 3.68
N VAL A 205 -15.23 5.65 4.06
CA VAL A 205 -15.62 4.29 3.71
C VAL A 205 -16.21 3.57 4.92
N GLN A 206 -16.83 2.43 4.67
CA GLN A 206 -17.38 1.58 5.72
C GLN A 206 -16.25 1.08 6.64
N ASP A 207 -16.52 1.00 7.94
CA ASP A 207 -15.61 0.35 8.89
C ASP A 207 -15.22 -1.05 8.41
N ILE A 208 -13.95 -1.40 8.53
CA ILE A 208 -13.40 -2.64 7.98
C ILE A 208 -14.06 -3.91 8.55
N SER A 209 -14.51 -3.89 9.79
CA SER A 209 -15.20 -5.05 10.40
C SER A 209 -16.56 -5.27 9.74
N ARG A 210 -17.27 -4.18 9.41
CA ARG A 210 -18.55 -4.23 8.68
C ARG A 210 -18.31 -4.60 7.22
N PHE A 211 -17.34 -3.96 6.57
CA PHE A 211 -16.95 -4.29 5.19
C PHE A 211 -16.63 -5.79 5.04
N CYS A 212 -15.84 -6.35 5.95
CA CYS A 212 -15.44 -7.76 5.90
C CYS A 212 -16.51 -8.73 6.41
N ALA A 213 -17.64 -8.30 6.96
CA ALA A 213 -18.64 -9.19 7.52
C ALA A 213 -19.22 -10.21 6.51
N PRO A 214 -19.68 -9.83 5.30
CA PRO A 214 -20.14 -10.79 4.30
C PRO A 214 -19.02 -11.70 3.80
N LEU A 215 -17.82 -11.16 3.62
CA LEU A 215 -16.64 -11.94 3.24
C LEU A 215 -16.29 -12.97 4.32
N ARG A 216 -16.28 -12.59 5.58
CA ARG A 216 -16.06 -13.50 6.72
C ARG A 216 -17.10 -14.62 6.75
N ALA A 217 -18.37 -14.33 6.45
CA ALA A 217 -19.44 -15.31 6.43
C ALA A 217 -19.25 -16.36 5.33
N VAL A 218 -18.84 -15.96 4.12
CA VAL A 218 -18.58 -16.93 3.05
C VAL A 218 -17.31 -17.73 3.29
N LEU A 219 -16.24 -17.12 3.81
CA LEU A 219 -14.99 -17.81 4.16
C LEU A 219 -15.18 -18.84 5.28
N ALA A 220 -16.11 -18.58 6.21
CA ALA A 220 -16.42 -19.55 7.29
C ALA A 220 -16.99 -20.88 6.76
N ARG A 221 -17.59 -20.89 5.57
CA ARG A 221 -18.14 -22.10 4.91
C ARG A 221 -17.08 -22.94 4.22
N LEU A 222 -15.87 -22.40 4.01
CA LEU A 222 -14.79 -23.15 3.40
C LEU A 222 -14.31 -24.27 4.31
N PRO A 223 -13.95 -25.44 3.77
CA PRO A 223 -13.35 -26.52 4.54
C PRO A 223 -12.12 -26.04 5.31
N ARG A 224 -11.90 -26.58 6.52
CA ARG A 224 -10.76 -26.19 7.38
C ARG A 224 -9.40 -26.43 6.73
N ARG A 225 -9.31 -27.40 5.81
CA ARG A 225 -8.09 -27.68 5.03
C ARG A 225 -7.71 -26.58 4.05
N VAL A 226 -8.64 -25.68 3.69
CA VAL A 226 -8.35 -24.57 2.79
C VAL A 226 -7.72 -23.43 3.58
N ARG A 227 -6.45 -23.19 3.30
CA ARG A 227 -5.72 -22.00 3.78
C ARG A 227 -6.22 -20.79 3.01
N VAL A 228 -6.61 -19.74 3.71
CA VAL A 228 -6.97 -18.46 3.10
C VAL A 228 -5.89 -17.44 3.39
N ILE A 229 -5.45 -16.76 2.35
CA ILE A 229 -4.47 -15.67 2.41
C ILE A 229 -5.06 -14.41 1.79
N ALA A 230 -4.50 -13.25 2.11
CA ALA A 230 -4.84 -11.95 1.54
C ALA A 230 -3.59 -11.09 1.42
N GLU A 231 -3.60 -10.16 0.46
CA GLU A 231 -2.48 -9.29 0.09
C GLU A 231 -2.79 -7.79 0.37
N PRO A 232 -3.11 -7.41 1.62
CA PRO A 232 -3.42 -6.02 1.92
C PRO A 232 -2.17 -5.16 1.82
N GLY A 233 -2.22 -4.14 0.98
CA GLY A 233 -1.18 -3.12 0.88
C GLY A 233 -1.69 -1.77 1.39
N ARG A 234 -2.48 -1.07 0.56
CA ARG A 234 -3.05 0.25 0.85
C ARG A 234 -3.71 0.35 2.24
N TYR A 235 -4.52 -0.64 2.60
CA TYR A 235 -5.24 -0.63 3.87
C TYR A 235 -4.30 -0.53 5.08
N ILE A 236 -3.14 -1.18 5.01
CA ILE A 236 -2.18 -1.22 6.11
C ILE A 236 -1.42 0.10 6.23
N VAL A 237 -0.93 0.67 5.12
CA VAL A 237 -0.02 1.80 5.17
C VAL A 237 -0.65 3.15 4.81
N GLY A 238 -1.73 3.16 4.02
CA GLY A 238 -2.33 4.41 3.56
C GLY A 238 -2.60 5.42 4.68
N PRO A 239 -3.33 5.04 5.76
CA PRO A 239 -3.59 5.94 6.87
C PRO A 239 -2.39 6.21 7.79
N ALA A 240 -1.28 5.51 7.59
CA ALA A 240 -0.14 5.52 8.50
C ALA A 240 0.90 6.61 8.16
N ALA A 241 0.72 7.38 7.09
CA ALA A 241 1.63 8.48 6.78
C ALA A 241 0.90 9.75 6.36
N ILE A 242 1.61 10.88 6.57
CA ILE A 242 1.28 12.20 6.05
C ILE A 242 2.47 12.75 5.26
N ALA A 243 2.18 13.48 4.19
CA ALA A 243 3.18 14.30 3.51
C ALA A 243 3.14 15.71 4.05
N VAL A 244 4.30 16.34 4.21
CA VAL A 244 4.43 17.72 4.67
C VAL A 244 5.28 18.48 3.67
N ALA A 245 4.71 19.54 3.12
CA ALA A 245 5.37 20.44 2.19
C ALA A 245 5.38 21.86 2.70
N THR A 246 6.40 22.64 2.29
CA THR A 246 6.54 24.04 2.62
C THR A 246 6.13 24.92 1.45
N VAL A 247 5.41 25.99 1.71
CA VAL A 247 5.12 27.04 0.72
C VAL A 247 6.40 27.77 0.37
N MET A 248 6.89 27.61 -0.86
CA MET A 248 8.09 28.26 -1.37
C MET A 248 7.79 29.60 -2.04
N GLY A 249 6.60 29.75 -2.59
CA GLY A 249 6.19 30.95 -3.32
C GLY A 249 4.68 31.10 -3.33
N ARG A 250 4.24 32.33 -3.67
CA ARG A 250 2.82 32.61 -3.84
C ARG A 250 2.59 33.67 -4.90
N ALA A 251 1.49 33.58 -5.61
CA ALA A 251 1.04 34.56 -6.58
C ALA A 251 -0.48 34.75 -6.50
N ARG A 252 -0.99 35.83 -7.05
CA ARG A 252 -2.45 35.99 -7.26
C ARG A 252 -2.72 35.95 -8.77
N ARG A 253 -3.59 35.05 -9.23
CA ARG A 253 -3.94 34.88 -10.63
C ARG A 253 -5.44 34.68 -10.74
N GLU A 254 -6.11 35.43 -11.57
CA GLU A 254 -7.55 35.30 -11.86
C GLU A 254 -8.43 35.20 -10.61
N GLY A 255 -8.13 36.00 -9.60
CA GLY A 255 -8.88 36.02 -8.33
C GLY A 255 -8.49 34.94 -7.32
N HIS A 256 -7.65 33.98 -7.70
CA HIS A 256 -7.19 32.89 -6.84
C HIS A 256 -5.79 33.14 -6.29
N TRP A 257 -5.54 32.68 -5.06
CA TRP A 257 -4.20 32.53 -4.52
C TRP A 257 -3.56 31.25 -5.05
N TRP A 258 -2.39 31.34 -5.64
CA TRP A 258 -1.54 30.23 -6.03
C TRP A 258 -0.40 30.10 -5.02
N TYR A 259 -0.28 28.90 -4.44
CA TYR A 259 0.80 28.53 -3.52
C TYR A 259 1.63 27.44 -4.14
N TYR A 260 2.92 27.72 -4.33
CA TYR A 260 3.90 26.78 -4.88
C TYR A 260 4.60 26.08 -3.72
N LEU A 261 4.50 24.77 -3.69
CA LEU A 261 5.05 23.92 -2.64
C LEU A 261 6.38 23.30 -3.08
N ASP A 262 7.18 22.82 -2.13
CA ASP A 262 8.40 22.05 -2.38
C ASP A 262 8.13 20.55 -2.65
N ASP A 263 6.88 20.14 -2.72
CA ASP A 263 6.41 18.80 -3.08
C ASP A 263 5.23 18.90 -4.06
N GLY A 264 5.04 17.88 -4.89
CA GLY A 264 4.00 17.91 -5.92
C GLY A 264 3.63 16.53 -6.46
N LEU A 265 3.06 16.53 -7.67
CA LEU A 265 2.60 15.30 -8.33
C LEU A 265 3.75 14.37 -8.72
N TYR A 266 4.94 14.88 -8.88
CA TYR A 266 6.14 14.07 -9.14
C TYR A 266 6.78 13.55 -7.84
N GLY A 267 6.41 14.12 -6.70
CA GLY A 267 6.81 13.73 -5.35
C GLY A 267 5.75 12.88 -4.62
N ALA A 268 5.40 13.24 -3.39
CA ALA A 268 4.48 12.49 -2.56
C ALA A 268 3.04 12.46 -3.10
N TYR A 269 2.66 13.40 -3.95
CA TYR A 269 1.31 13.43 -4.55
C TYR A 269 1.18 12.59 -5.84
N SER A 270 2.19 11.81 -6.21
CA SER A 270 2.23 10.96 -7.41
C SER A 270 1.05 9.99 -7.53
N GLY A 271 0.46 9.57 -6.43
CA GLY A 271 -0.76 8.76 -6.44
C GLY A 271 -1.97 9.44 -7.09
N GLN A 272 -1.96 10.76 -7.27
CA GLN A 272 -3.00 11.45 -8.04
C GLN A 272 -2.90 11.12 -9.54
N LEU A 273 -1.68 10.93 -10.07
CA LEU A 273 -1.43 10.57 -11.46
C LEU A 273 -1.67 9.09 -11.71
N PHE A 274 -1.07 8.23 -10.88
CA PHE A 274 -1.01 6.79 -11.15
C PHE A 274 -2.19 5.99 -10.60
N ASP A 275 -2.89 6.55 -9.58
CA ASP A 275 -3.93 5.83 -8.83
C ASP A 275 -5.22 6.67 -8.69
N HIS A 276 -5.25 7.85 -9.30
CA HIS A 276 -6.35 8.82 -9.23
C HIS A 276 -6.80 9.14 -7.80
N ALA A 277 -5.89 8.99 -6.84
CA ALA A 277 -6.16 9.28 -5.44
C ALA A 277 -6.43 10.78 -5.22
N ARG A 278 -7.35 11.11 -4.31
CA ARG A 278 -7.62 12.49 -3.92
C ARG A 278 -7.37 12.66 -2.44
N TYR A 279 -6.19 13.12 -2.12
CA TYR A 279 -5.75 13.28 -0.74
C TYR A 279 -6.46 14.45 -0.05
N PRO A 280 -6.85 14.32 1.23
CA PRO A 280 -7.17 15.46 2.08
C PRO A 280 -5.92 16.31 2.28
N VAL A 281 -6.00 17.61 1.99
CA VAL A 281 -4.89 18.55 2.13
C VAL A 281 -5.33 19.71 3.00
N GLU A 282 -4.52 20.08 3.98
CA GLU A 282 -4.79 21.17 4.90
C GLU A 282 -3.50 21.91 5.29
N PRO A 283 -3.55 23.25 5.44
CA PRO A 283 -2.43 24.01 5.99
C PRO A 283 -2.35 23.83 7.51
N LEU A 284 -1.14 23.89 8.07
CA LEU A 284 -0.93 23.98 9.53
C LEU A 284 -1.07 25.41 10.06
N ARG A 285 -1.76 26.25 9.34
CA ARG A 285 -2.05 27.62 9.70
C ARG A 285 -3.54 27.80 9.90
N ASP A 286 -3.92 28.35 11.03
CA ASP A 286 -5.29 28.76 11.30
C ASP A 286 -5.55 30.17 10.73
N GLY A 287 -6.80 30.41 10.32
CA GLY A 287 -7.26 31.72 9.83
C GLY A 287 -8.75 31.67 9.59
N ALA A 288 -9.47 32.74 10.03
CA ALA A 288 -10.92 32.81 9.90
C ALA A 288 -11.37 33.05 8.44
N GLU A 289 -10.64 33.90 7.72
CA GLU A 289 -10.93 34.17 6.31
C GLU A 289 -10.34 33.07 5.42
N ARG A 290 -11.17 32.49 4.57
CA ARG A 290 -10.78 31.48 3.61
C ARG A 290 -10.95 32.01 2.18
N LEU A 291 -9.92 31.89 1.37
CA LEU A 291 -9.83 32.46 0.03
C LEU A 291 -9.68 31.34 -1.01
N PRO A 292 -10.26 31.52 -2.20
CA PRO A 292 -10.06 30.59 -3.31
C PRO A 292 -8.57 30.42 -3.60
N SER A 293 -8.11 29.17 -3.61
CA SER A 293 -6.70 28.87 -3.65
C SER A 293 -6.40 27.65 -4.52
N VAL A 294 -5.20 27.64 -5.11
CA VAL A 294 -4.58 26.52 -5.85
C VAL A 294 -3.29 26.15 -5.13
N LEU A 295 -3.07 24.88 -4.97
CA LEU A 295 -1.80 24.30 -4.52
C LEU A 295 -1.10 23.65 -5.72
N ALA A 296 0.08 24.12 -6.06
CA ALA A 296 0.91 23.63 -7.15
C ALA A 296 2.24 23.09 -6.61
N GLY A 297 2.79 22.10 -7.29
CA GLY A 297 4.12 21.57 -6.98
C GLY A 297 5.26 22.46 -7.50
N PRO A 298 6.51 22.01 -7.33
CA PRO A 298 7.70 22.81 -7.62
C PRO A 298 8.13 22.78 -9.08
N THR A 299 7.58 21.85 -9.89
CA THR A 299 8.10 21.62 -11.25
C THR A 299 7.54 22.62 -12.26
N CYS A 300 8.19 22.72 -13.40
CA CYS A 300 7.72 23.58 -14.50
C CYS A 300 6.59 22.92 -15.33
N ASP A 301 6.19 21.70 -15.00
CA ASP A 301 5.12 21.02 -15.70
C ASP A 301 3.74 21.55 -15.27
N SER A 302 2.91 21.91 -16.24
CA SER A 302 1.57 22.45 -15.99
C SER A 302 0.61 21.49 -15.29
N ILE A 303 0.88 20.17 -15.34
CA ILE A 303 0.07 19.18 -14.62
C ILE A 303 0.39 19.12 -13.12
N ASP A 304 1.51 19.73 -12.67
CA ASP A 304 1.95 19.66 -11.28
C ASP A 304 1.09 20.54 -10.36
N VAL A 305 -0.21 20.26 -10.37
CA VAL A 305 -1.23 20.92 -9.57
C VAL A 305 -1.86 19.90 -8.61
N ILE A 306 -1.60 20.08 -7.31
CA ILE A 306 -2.07 19.18 -6.25
C ILE A 306 -3.57 19.32 -6.05
N ALA A 307 -4.07 20.54 -6.00
CA ALA A 307 -5.49 20.80 -5.83
C ALA A 307 -5.87 22.23 -6.27
N GLU A 308 -7.04 22.34 -6.85
CA GLU A 308 -7.67 23.60 -7.26
C GLU A 308 -8.95 23.84 -6.46
N ASN A 309 -9.41 25.09 -6.48
CA ASN A 309 -10.66 25.52 -5.83
C ASN A 309 -10.72 25.18 -4.33
N LEU A 310 -9.57 25.22 -3.66
CA LEU A 310 -9.51 25.04 -2.21
C LEU A 310 -9.80 26.37 -1.51
N MET A 311 -10.63 26.31 -0.48
CA MET A 311 -10.84 27.46 0.41
C MET A 311 -9.82 27.40 1.55
N LEU A 312 -8.72 28.17 1.42
CA LEU A 312 -7.61 28.16 2.38
C LEU A 312 -7.48 29.53 3.07
N PRO A 313 -6.98 29.56 4.32
CA PRO A 313 -6.51 30.82 4.90
C PRO A 313 -5.34 31.37 4.06
N GLN A 314 -5.12 32.67 4.12
CA GLN A 314 -3.99 33.26 3.40
C GLN A 314 -2.66 32.73 3.93
N LEU A 315 -1.95 31.96 3.08
CA LEU A 315 -0.65 31.38 3.41
C LEU A 315 0.49 32.35 3.10
N LYS A 316 1.61 32.14 3.81
CA LYS A 316 2.88 32.85 3.60
C LYS A 316 3.97 31.87 3.20
N VAL A 317 5.02 32.35 2.57
CA VAL A 317 6.25 31.56 2.35
C VAL A 317 6.75 31.05 3.72
N GLY A 318 7.07 29.76 3.79
CA GLY A 318 7.45 29.06 5.02
C GLY A 318 6.28 28.41 5.77
N ASP A 319 5.01 28.66 5.40
CA ASP A 319 3.88 27.94 5.98
C ASP A 319 3.88 26.47 5.49
N LEU A 320 3.43 25.59 6.36
CA LEU A 320 3.38 24.13 6.09
C LEU A 320 2.00 23.70 5.62
N VAL A 321 1.99 22.82 4.63
CA VAL A 321 0.80 22.15 4.09
C VAL A 321 0.94 20.64 4.31
N VAL A 322 -0.11 20.00 4.80
CA VAL A 322 -0.13 18.57 5.14
C VAL A 322 -1.11 17.83 4.25
N GLY A 323 -0.63 16.82 3.54
CA GLY A 323 -1.44 15.80 2.88
C GLY A 323 -1.66 14.62 3.82
N ARG A 324 -2.91 14.15 3.96
CA ARG A 324 -3.26 13.01 4.82
C ARG A 324 -3.48 11.73 4.03
N ALA A 325 -3.38 10.58 4.71
CA ALA A 325 -3.51 9.25 4.11
C ALA A 325 -2.48 8.98 2.99
N MET A 326 -1.25 9.44 3.18
CA MET A 326 -0.19 9.47 2.18
C MET A 326 0.77 8.28 2.27
N GLY A 327 0.39 7.16 2.93
CA GLY A 327 1.28 6.02 3.14
C GLY A 327 1.31 4.99 2.00
N ALA A 328 0.46 5.12 0.98
CA ALA A 328 0.36 4.12 -0.09
C ALA A 328 0.43 4.77 -1.48
N TYR A 329 1.34 4.24 -2.33
CA TYR A 329 1.49 4.68 -3.73
C TYR A 329 1.76 6.19 -3.87
N THR A 330 2.53 6.72 -2.94
CA THR A 330 2.99 8.10 -2.88
C THR A 330 4.51 8.09 -3.09
N TRP A 331 5.29 8.07 -2.02
CA TRP A 331 6.75 7.97 -2.09
C TRP A 331 7.25 6.81 -2.96
N ALA A 332 6.57 5.66 -2.94
CA ALA A 332 6.93 4.50 -3.75
C ALA A 332 6.82 4.76 -5.27
N CYS A 333 5.96 5.68 -5.70
CA CYS A 333 5.74 6.06 -7.09
C CYS A 333 6.37 7.43 -7.44
N ALA A 334 6.97 8.12 -6.48
CA ALA A 334 7.63 9.40 -6.69
C ALA A 334 8.84 9.27 -7.64
N THR A 335 9.07 10.30 -8.42
CA THR A 335 10.19 10.42 -9.34
C THR A 335 11.11 11.56 -8.90
N GLU A 336 12.23 11.74 -9.60
CA GLU A 336 13.13 12.86 -9.42
C GLU A 336 13.09 13.79 -10.65
N PHE A 337 11.87 14.01 -11.17
CA PHE A 337 11.67 14.90 -12.30
C PHE A 337 12.17 16.31 -11.97
N ASN A 338 12.84 16.96 -12.92
CA ASN A 338 13.59 18.22 -12.76
C ASN A 338 14.64 18.18 -11.63
N PHE A 339 15.11 16.99 -11.24
CA PHE A 339 16.06 16.79 -10.13
C PHE A 339 15.55 17.26 -8.75
N PHE A 340 14.23 17.42 -8.59
CA PHE A 340 13.66 17.56 -7.26
C PHE A 340 13.78 16.24 -6.51
N PRO A 341 14.31 16.24 -5.28
CA PRO A 341 14.49 15.02 -4.51
C PRO A 341 13.13 14.48 -4.05
N LYS A 342 13.04 13.16 -3.93
CA LYS A 342 11.90 12.54 -3.26
C LYS A 342 11.78 13.00 -1.81
N PRO A 343 10.56 13.07 -1.24
CA PRO A 343 10.39 13.40 0.16
C PRO A 343 11.19 12.48 1.08
N THR A 344 11.85 13.07 2.08
CA THR A 344 12.54 12.30 3.13
C THR A 344 11.51 11.54 3.95
N VAL A 345 11.72 10.23 4.16
CA VAL A 345 10.81 9.43 5.00
C VAL A 345 11.34 9.39 6.42
N VAL A 346 10.52 9.88 7.36
CA VAL A 346 10.80 9.81 8.80
C VAL A 346 9.84 8.85 9.47
N ALA A 347 10.34 7.69 9.89
CA ALA A 347 9.54 6.70 10.61
C ALA A 347 9.58 6.96 12.12
N VAL A 348 8.42 7.05 12.75
CA VAL A 348 8.22 7.31 14.18
C VAL A 348 7.44 6.18 14.85
N ASN A 349 7.43 6.15 16.21
CA ASN A 349 6.75 5.14 17.02
C ASN A 349 7.20 3.71 16.69
N ARG A 350 8.47 3.52 16.39
CA ARG A 350 9.06 2.21 16.15
C ARG A 350 9.01 1.34 17.40
N GLY A 351 8.89 0.03 17.22
CA GLY A 351 8.87 -0.92 18.33
C GLY A 351 10.25 -1.16 18.95
N PRO A 352 10.31 -1.82 20.13
CA PRO A 352 11.55 -2.30 20.71
C PRO A 352 12.27 -3.24 19.73
N GLY A 353 13.56 -3.01 19.45
CA GLY A 353 14.36 -3.81 18.54
C GLY A 353 14.38 -3.32 17.09
N ASP A 354 13.66 -2.27 16.77
CA ASP A 354 13.80 -1.57 15.51
C ASP A 354 15.06 -0.68 15.55
N PRO A 355 16.05 -0.85 14.67
CA PRO A 355 17.25 -0.01 14.69
C PRO A 355 16.83 1.45 14.48
N GLY A 356 16.85 2.21 15.59
CA GLY A 356 16.51 3.62 15.60
C GLY A 356 17.44 4.41 14.66
N GLY A 357 16.86 5.07 13.73
CA GLY A 357 17.55 6.00 12.85
C GLY A 357 16.55 6.54 11.83
N VAL A 358 16.65 7.81 11.54
CA VAL A 358 16.10 8.38 10.32
C VAL A 358 16.76 7.64 9.18
N THR A 359 16.02 6.77 8.52
CA THR A 359 16.53 6.17 7.30
C THR A 359 16.08 7.10 6.18
N ALA A 360 16.92 8.06 5.86
CA ALA A 360 16.95 8.56 4.51
C ALA A 360 17.29 7.33 3.65
N LEU A 361 16.30 6.74 2.99
CA LEU A 361 16.61 5.84 1.89
C LEU A 361 17.24 6.75 0.83
N ALA A 362 18.56 6.70 0.73
CA ALA A 362 19.26 7.23 -0.43
C ALA A 362 18.67 6.57 -1.68
N PRO A 363 18.55 7.32 -2.79
CA PRO A 363 17.96 6.88 -4.04
C PRO A 363 18.55 5.57 -4.58
#